data_77300370e0713a922e8447823192a558
#
_entry.id   77300370e0713a922e8447823192a558
#
_cell.length_a   1.000
_cell.length_b   1.000
_cell.length_c   1.000
_cell.angle_alpha   90.00
_cell.angle_beta   90.00
_cell.angle_gamma   90.00
#
_symmetry.space_group_name_H-M   'P 1'
#
loop_
_entity.id
_entity.type
_entity.pdbx_description
1 polymer ?
#
loop_
_entity_poly.entity_id
_entity_poly.type
_entity_poly.pdbx_seq_one_letter_code
_entity_poly.pdbx_strand_id
1 'polypeptide(L)'
;MPPEPERPAQPVIEAFADLLRLAGLGKASIIRVTGRAGLAALLWFCRHGYEQVGYVREGPCSSDDGDLVLAPQTCDLEALSAMLRFGPRPRVGGVLMVQTPIPADAAPGGSDPARDLLMRSGYQVERCLRGHHRELHVARRRADAPHRQAA
;
A
#
# COMPACT_ATOMS: atom_id res chain seq x y z
N MET A 1 15.43 -23.66 34.70
CA MET A 1 14.99 -22.35 34.20
C MET A 1 13.72 -22.53 33.42
N PRO A 2 12.59 -22.05 33.87
CA PRO A 2 11.38 -22.19 33.09
C PRO A 2 11.57 -21.39 31.79
N PRO A 3 11.09 -21.88 30.65
CA PRO A 3 11.13 -21.11 29.42
C PRO A 3 10.35 -19.82 29.66
N GLU A 4 10.92 -18.68 29.24
CA GLU A 4 10.17 -17.44 29.19
C GLU A 4 8.87 -17.70 28.42
N PRO A 5 7.73 -17.22 28.93
CA PRO A 5 6.53 -17.30 28.14
C PRO A 5 6.81 -16.58 26.82
N GLU A 6 6.70 -17.31 25.73
CA GLU A 6 6.71 -16.73 24.41
C GLU A 6 5.70 -15.58 24.44
N ARG A 7 6.21 -14.36 24.32
CA ARG A 7 5.32 -13.22 24.07
C ARG A 7 4.46 -13.63 22.89
N PRO A 8 3.14 -13.64 23.05
CA PRO A 8 2.30 -13.85 21.88
C PRO A 8 2.80 -12.85 20.85
N ALA A 9 3.11 -13.34 19.67
CA ALA A 9 3.48 -12.49 18.55
C ALA A 9 2.42 -11.38 18.51
N GLN A 10 2.83 -10.16 18.83
CA GLN A 10 1.92 -9.02 18.72
C GLN A 10 1.36 -9.08 17.31
N PRO A 11 0.06 -9.17 17.18
CA PRO A 11 -0.49 -9.43 15.87
C PRO A 11 -0.03 -8.31 14.93
N VAL A 12 0.40 -8.68 13.76
CA VAL A 12 0.67 -7.82 12.61
C VAL A 12 -0.43 -6.74 12.46
N ILE A 13 -1.60 -7.02 12.97
CA ILE A 13 -2.80 -6.18 13.04
C ILE A 13 -2.58 -4.87 13.80
N GLU A 14 -1.91 -4.89 14.97
CA GLU A 14 -1.64 -3.65 15.72
C GLU A 14 -0.63 -2.76 15.01
N ALA A 15 0.40 -3.37 14.42
CA ALA A 15 1.38 -2.64 13.63
C ALA A 15 0.74 -1.99 12.39
N PHE A 16 -0.21 -2.67 11.76
CA PHE A 16 -0.92 -2.13 10.61
C PHE A 16 -1.87 -0.99 11.00
N ALA A 17 -2.60 -1.12 12.10
CA ALA A 17 -3.45 -0.05 12.60
C ALA A 17 -2.64 1.20 12.96
N ASP A 18 -1.47 1.03 13.58
CA ASP A 18 -0.56 2.13 13.87
C ASP A 18 -0.05 2.80 12.59
N LEU A 19 0.29 2.00 11.59
CA LEU A 19 0.73 2.50 10.29
C LEU A 19 -0.35 3.36 9.62
N LEU A 20 -1.59 2.94 9.66
CA LEU A 20 -2.72 3.71 9.15
C LEU A 20 -2.86 5.05 9.86
N ARG A 21 -2.77 5.07 11.19
CA ARG A 21 -2.82 6.31 11.98
C ARG A 21 -1.66 7.25 11.64
N LEU A 22 -0.46 6.72 11.52
CA LEU A 22 0.72 7.50 11.13
C LEU A 22 0.59 8.10 9.73
N ALA A 23 -0.14 7.42 8.85
CA ALA A 23 -0.44 7.93 7.51
C ALA A 23 -1.60 8.94 7.49
N GLY A 24 -2.19 9.25 8.64
CA GLY A 24 -3.31 10.19 8.74
C GLY A 24 -4.67 9.59 8.40
N LEU A 25 -4.80 8.27 8.44
CA LEU A 25 -6.03 7.55 8.08
C LEU A 25 -6.84 7.21 9.34
N GLY A 26 -8.13 7.43 9.28
CA GLY A 26 -9.07 7.13 10.34
C GLY A 26 -10.25 6.29 9.89
N LYS A 27 -11.18 6.05 10.80
CA LYS A 27 -12.36 5.20 10.55
C LYS A 27 -13.31 5.77 9.49
N ALA A 28 -13.31 7.08 9.29
CA ALA A 28 -14.12 7.75 8.29
C ALA A 28 -13.40 7.94 6.95
N SER A 29 -12.15 7.56 6.84
CA SER A 29 -11.39 7.67 5.60
C SER A 29 -11.97 6.78 4.51
N ILE A 30 -11.92 7.24 3.28
CA ILE A 30 -12.33 6.47 2.11
C ILE A 30 -11.19 5.53 1.71
N ILE A 31 -11.43 4.23 1.84
CA ILE A 31 -10.44 3.19 1.61
C ILE A 31 -10.86 2.35 0.41
N ARG A 32 -9.95 2.21 -0.54
CA ARG A 32 -10.10 1.35 -1.70
C ARG A 32 -9.07 0.22 -1.62
N VAL A 33 -9.55 -1.01 -1.64
CA VAL A 33 -8.68 -2.19 -1.72
C VAL A 33 -8.76 -2.80 -3.10
N THR A 34 -7.66 -3.31 -3.59
CA THR A 34 -7.57 -3.91 -4.92
C THR A 34 -6.69 -5.14 -4.91
N GLY A 35 -6.77 -5.95 -5.97
CA GLY A 35 -5.96 -7.13 -6.12
C GLY A 35 -6.56 -8.39 -5.52
N ARG A 36 -5.86 -9.50 -5.67
CA ARG A 36 -6.37 -10.84 -5.31
C ARG A 36 -6.67 -11.00 -3.82
N ALA A 37 -5.89 -10.38 -2.97
CA ALA A 37 -6.07 -10.42 -1.52
C ALA A 37 -6.97 -9.30 -0.99
N GLY A 38 -7.58 -8.53 -1.88
CA GLY A 38 -8.38 -7.37 -1.52
C GLY A 38 -9.60 -7.70 -0.66
N LEU A 39 -10.26 -8.84 -0.91
CA LEU A 39 -11.43 -9.25 -0.12
C LEU A 39 -11.07 -9.51 1.35
N ALA A 40 -9.95 -10.15 1.62
CA ALA A 40 -9.49 -10.37 2.99
C ALA A 40 -9.20 -9.04 3.70
N ALA A 41 -8.56 -8.10 3.01
CA ALA A 41 -8.33 -6.77 3.52
C ALA A 41 -9.63 -6.00 3.76
N LEU A 42 -10.58 -6.08 2.84
CA LEU A 42 -11.90 -5.48 2.99
C LEU A 42 -12.59 -5.95 4.26
N LEU A 43 -12.60 -7.26 4.52
CA LEU A 43 -13.19 -7.84 5.72
C LEU A 43 -12.48 -7.37 6.99
N TRP A 44 -11.16 -7.28 6.95
CA TRP A 44 -10.38 -6.76 8.08
C TRP A 44 -10.81 -5.34 8.43
N PHE A 45 -10.86 -4.43 7.44
CA PHE A 45 -11.30 -3.05 7.65
C PHE A 45 -12.73 -2.98 8.22
N CYS A 46 -13.65 -3.76 7.64
CA CYS A 46 -15.04 -3.80 8.12
C CYS A 46 -15.13 -4.25 9.58
N ARG A 47 -14.37 -5.27 9.95
CA ARG A 47 -14.35 -5.78 11.34
C ARG A 47 -13.72 -4.79 12.32
N HIS A 48 -12.87 -3.91 11.86
CA HIS A 48 -12.21 -2.91 12.70
C HIS A 48 -12.90 -1.55 12.68
N GLY A 49 -14.12 -1.48 12.18
CA GLY A 49 -14.97 -0.30 12.26
C GLY A 49 -14.71 0.78 11.23
N TYR A 50 -14.00 0.48 10.15
CA TYR A 50 -13.86 1.40 9.03
C TYR A 50 -15.15 1.42 8.22
N GLU A 51 -15.69 2.62 7.96
CA GLU A 51 -17.05 2.79 7.45
C GLU A 51 -17.13 2.87 5.93
N GLN A 52 -16.09 3.37 5.28
CA GLN A 52 -16.09 3.65 3.86
C GLN A 52 -15.01 2.84 3.14
N VAL A 53 -15.19 1.54 3.11
CA VAL A 53 -14.25 0.62 2.45
C VAL A 53 -14.90 0.00 1.22
N GLY A 54 -14.23 0.06 0.09
CA GLY A 54 -14.69 -0.55 -1.14
C GLY A 54 -13.61 -1.35 -1.83
N TYR A 55 -14.02 -2.42 -2.52
CA TYR A 55 -13.14 -3.20 -3.38
C TYR A 55 -13.20 -2.64 -4.80
N VAL A 56 -12.04 -2.46 -5.42
CA VAL A 56 -11.91 -2.02 -6.82
C VAL A 56 -11.29 -3.15 -7.62
N ARG A 57 -11.96 -3.55 -8.69
CA ARG A 57 -11.44 -4.58 -9.60
C ARG A 57 -10.14 -4.12 -10.25
N GLU A 58 -9.28 -5.08 -10.51
CA GLU A 58 -8.11 -4.86 -11.37
C GLU A 58 -8.56 -4.45 -12.77
N GLY A 59 -7.85 -3.50 -13.34
CA GLY A 59 -8.10 -3.00 -14.68
C GLY A 59 -8.25 -1.48 -14.72
N PRO A 60 -8.63 -0.93 -15.87
CA PRO A 60 -8.81 0.51 -16.00
C PRO A 60 -9.84 1.03 -15.01
N CYS A 61 -9.42 1.98 -14.19
CA CYS A 61 -10.26 2.60 -13.16
C CYS A 61 -10.11 4.11 -13.24
N SER A 62 -11.24 4.81 -13.24
CA SER A 62 -11.28 6.27 -13.23
C SER A 62 -11.40 6.85 -11.82
N SER A 63 -11.55 6.00 -10.80
CA SER A 63 -11.69 6.46 -9.43
C SER A 63 -10.35 6.92 -8.85
N ASP A 64 -10.31 8.15 -8.36
CA ASP A 64 -9.18 8.72 -7.64
C ASP A 64 -9.65 9.55 -6.45
N ASP A 65 -10.65 9.07 -5.76
CA ASP A 65 -11.31 9.70 -4.61
C ASP A 65 -10.89 9.09 -3.26
N GLY A 66 -10.12 8.02 -3.25
CA GLY A 66 -9.74 7.33 -2.03
C GLY A 66 -8.71 8.09 -1.20
N ASP A 67 -8.86 8.08 0.10
CA ASP A 67 -7.83 8.51 1.03
C ASP A 67 -6.68 7.51 1.10
N LEU A 68 -7.02 6.23 0.93
CA LEU A 68 -6.08 5.12 0.82
C LEU A 68 -6.45 4.21 -0.35
N VAL A 69 -5.45 3.83 -1.12
CA VAL A 69 -5.50 2.67 -2.01
C VAL A 69 -4.53 1.62 -1.49
N LEU A 70 -5.03 0.44 -1.20
CA LEU A 70 -4.24 -0.67 -0.67
C LEU A 70 -4.26 -1.85 -1.65
N ALA A 71 -3.09 -2.30 -2.07
CA ALA A 71 -2.90 -3.57 -2.76
C ALA A 71 -2.17 -4.54 -1.81
N PRO A 72 -2.88 -5.42 -1.11
CA PRO A 72 -2.28 -6.24 -0.07
C PRO A 72 -1.43 -7.39 -0.59
N GLN A 73 -1.62 -7.77 -1.85
CA GLN A 73 -0.78 -8.79 -2.48
C GLN A 73 0.60 -8.24 -2.85
N THR A 74 1.58 -9.12 -2.92
CA THR A 74 2.91 -8.75 -3.40
C THR A 74 2.88 -8.54 -4.92
N CYS A 75 3.31 -7.36 -5.36
CA CYS A 75 3.40 -6.98 -6.77
C CYS A 75 4.87 -6.97 -7.20
N ASP A 76 5.18 -7.62 -8.33
CA ASP A 76 6.46 -7.38 -9.00
C ASP A 76 6.47 -6.00 -9.67
N LEU A 77 7.59 -5.60 -10.25
CA LEU A 77 7.71 -4.28 -10.89
C LEU A 77 6.75 -4.11 -12.08
N GLU A 78 6.50 -5.18 -12.82
CA GLU A 78 5.58 -5.15 -13.96
C GLU A 78 4.14 -4.92 -13.47
N ALA A 79 3.70 -5.67 -12.46
CA ALA A 79 2.38 -5.51 -11.86
C ALA A 79 2.22 -4.13 -11.21
N LEU A 80 3.25 -3.65 -10.52
CA LEU A 80 3.26 -2.30 -9.93
C LEU A 80 3.13 -1.23 -11.03
N SER A 81 3.88 -1.36 -12.10
CA SER A 81 3.82 -0.42 -13.23
C SER A 81 2.42 -0.38 -13.84
N ALA A 82 1.82 -1.55 -14.06
CA ALA A 82 0.45 -1.64 -14.59
C ALA A 82 -0.56 -1.01 -13.64
N MET A 83 -0.44 -1.25 -12.35
CA MET A 83 -1.33 -0.67 -11.35
C MET A 83 -1.21 0.86 -11.30
N LEU A 84 0.00 1.39 -11.38
CA LEU A 84 0.23 2.84 -11.39
C LEU A 84 -0.31 3.52 -12.64
N ARG A 85 -0.37 2.80 -13.76
CA ARG A 85 -0.90 3.32 -15.03
C ARG A 85 -2.41 3.22 -15.14
N PHE A 86 -2.97 2.08 -14.75
CA PHE A 86 -4.35 1.71 -15.08
C PHE A 86 -5.22 1.46 -13.85
N GLY A 87 -4.63 1.18 -12.71
CA GLY A 87 -5.37 0.86 -11.50
C GLY A 87 -5.93 2.09 -10.79
N PRO A 88 -6.62 1.86 -9.67
CA PRO A 88 -7.12 2.94 -8.84
C PRO A 88 -5.97 3.76 -8.26
N ARG A 89 -6.20 5.05 -8.12
CA ARG A 89 -5.26 5.98 -7.48
C ARG A 89 -5.92 6.62 -6.27
N PRO A 90 -5.16 6.91 -5.22
CA PRO A 90 -5.67 7.77 -4.16
C PRO A 90 -5.87 9.21 -4.70
N ARG A 91 -6.68 9.98 -4.00
CA ARG A 91 -6.77 11.43 -4.25
C ARG A 91 -5.40 12.09 -4.08
N VAL A 92 -5.24 13.28 -4.60
CA VAL A 92 -4.04 14.10 -4.31
C VAL A 92 -3.92 14.29 -2.80
N GLY A 93 -2.76 14.00 -2.24
CA GLY A 93 -2.54 13.97 -0.79
C GLY A 93 -2.97 12.67 -0.11
N GLY A 94 -3.61 11.76 -0.84
CA GLY A 94 -3.93 10.42 -0.34
C GLY A 94 -2.75 9.47 -0.39
N VAL A 95 -2.95 8.27 0.12
CA VAL A 95 -1.89 7.29 0.36
C VAL A 95 -2.10 6.05 -0.50
N LEU A 96 -1.02 5.56 -1.07
CA LEU A 96 -0.93 4.27 -1.73
C LEU A 96 -0.06 3.34 -0.88
N MET A 97 -0.56 2.16 -0.56
CA MET A 97 0.20 1.11 0.11
C MET A 97 0.31 -0.10 -0.79
N VAL A 98 1.53 -0.49 -1.09
CA VAL A 98 1.84 -1.63 -1.95
C VAL A 98 2.98 -2.44 -1.36
N GLN A 99 2.99 -3.74 -1.66
CA GLN A 99 4.08 -4.63 -1.29
C GLN A 99 4.82 -5.09 -2.53
N THR A 100 6.13 -5.11 -2.45
CA THR A 100 7.01 -5.63 -3.51
C THR A 100 7.94 -6.70 -2.95
N PRO A 101 8.36 -7.68 -3.77
CA PRO A 101 9.34 -8.64 -3.33
C PRO A 101 10.70 -7.96 -3.15
N ILE A 102 11.47 -8.42 -2.16
CA ILE A 102 12.86 -8.01 -2.01
C ILE A 102 13.70 -8.91 -2.90
N PRO A 103 14.50 -8.35 -3.83
CA PRO A 103 15.42 -9.16 -4.62
C PRO A 103 16.43 -9.88 -3.72
N ALA A 104 16.70 -11.16 -4.01
CA ALA A 104 17.62 -11.98 -3.21
C ALA A 104 19.05 -11.43 -3.20
N ASP A 105 19.40 -10.65 -4.21
CA ASP A 105 20.73 -10.04 -4.44
C ASP A 105 20.74 -8.53 -4.11
N ALA A 106 19.70 -8.01 -3.48
CA ALA A 106 19.64 -6.59 -3.13
C ALA A 106 20.73 -6.24 -2.13
N ALA A 107 21.71 -5.46 -2.57
CA ALA A 107 22.75 -4.94 -1.69
C ALA A 107 22.17 -3.87 -0.76
N PRO A 108 22.62 -3.80 0.52
CA PRO A 108 22.27 -2.70 1.38
C PRO A 108 22.71 -1.37 0.77
N GLY A 109 21.79 -0.42 0.63
CA GLY A 109 22.06 0.88 0.00
C GLY A 109 22.06 0.88 -1.53
N GLY A 110 21.69 -0.24 -2.18
CA GLY A 110 21.48 -0.30 -3.62
C GLY A 110 20.24 0.46 -4.08
N SER A 111 20.09 0.64 -5.39
CA SER A 111 18.89 1.25 -5.97
C SER A 111 17.65 0.41 -5.65
N ASP A 112 16.55 1.09 -5.35
CA ASP A 112 15.25 0.49 -5.16
C ASP A 112 14.36 0.80 -6.36
N PRO A 113 14.20 -0.15 -7.30
CA PRO A 113 13.42 0.10 -8.51
C PRO A 113 11.95 0.41 -8.24
N ALA A 114 11.36 -0.19 -7.19
CA ALA A 114 9.98 0.07 -6.82
C ALA A 114 9.80 1.50 -6.32
N ARG A 115 10.70 1.97 -5.47
CA ARG A 115 10.71 3.34 -4.99
C ARG A 115 10.87 4.34 -6.13
N ASP A 116 11.81 4.09 -7.03
CA ASP A 116 12.05 4.96 -8.20
C ASP A 116 10.81 5.03 -9.10
N LEU A 117 10.14 3.90 -9.30
CA LEU A 117 8.92 3.83 -10.08
C LEU A 117 7.78 4.64 -9.42
N LEU A 118 7.60 4.52 -8.12
CA LEU A 118 6.63 5.31 -7.36
C LEU A 118 6.92 6.80 -7.47
N MET A 119 8.17 7.20 -7.28
CA MET A 119 8.57 8.61 -7.38
C MET A 119 8.33 9.18 -8.77
N ARG A 120 8.66 8.45 -9.82
CA ARG A 120 8.39 8.87 -11.20
C ARG A 120 6.91 8.92 -11.53
N SER A 121 6.10 8.18 -10.81
CA SER A 121 4.65 8.16 -10.98
C SER A 121 3.91 9.22 -10.16
N GLY A 122 4.63 10.11 -9.50
CA GLY A 122 4.07 11.23 -8.77
C GLY A 122 3.80 10.98 -7.31
N TYR A 123 4.46 9.99 -6.72
CA TYR A 123 4.34 9.67 -5.30
C TYR A 123 5.61 10.04 -4.55
N GLN A 124 5.44 10.41 -3.28
CA GLN A 124 6.52 10.51 -2.33
C GLN A 124 6.46 9.31 -1.38
N VAL A 125 7.50 8.51 -1.34
CA VAL A 125 7.59 7.37 -0.42
C VAL A 125 7.90 7.90 0.97
N GLU A 126 6.95 7.77 1.88
CA GLU A 126 7.10 8.26 3.25
C GLU A 126 7.70 7.21 4.18
N ARG A 127 7.36 5.95 3.93
CA ARG A 127 7.83 4.83 4.74
C ARG A 127 8.05 3.61 3.88
N CYS A 128 9.02 2.81 4.30
CA CYS A 128 9.36 1.55 3.69
C CYS A 128 9.60 0.55 4.81
N LEU A 129 8.73 -0.45 4.93
CA LEU A 129 8.82 -1.47 5.97
C LEU A 129 9.30 -2.77 5.35
N ARG A 130 10.51 -3.17 5.73
CA ARG A 130 11.13 -4.37 5.19
C ARG A 130 10.83 -5.58 6.06
N GLY A 131 10.19 -6.60 5.47
CA GLY A 131 10.05 -7.93 6.04
C GLY A 131 11.12 -8.89 5.53
N HIS A 132 10.90 -10.19 5.69
CA HIS A 132 11.86 -11.21 5.23
C HIS A 132 11.96 -11.31 3.70
N HIS A 133 10.82 -11.28 3.02
CA HIS A 133 10.74 -11.51 1.57
C HIS A 133 10.02 -10.40 0.82
N ARG A 134 9.46 -9.46 1.52
CA ARG A 134 8.66 -8.36 0.97
C ARG A 134 8.91 -7.07 1.69
N GLU A 135 8.64 -6.02 0.97
CA GLU A 135 8.78 -4.66 1.44
C GLU A 135 7.46 -3.93 1.21
N LEU A 136 6.94 -3.32 2.26
CA LEU A 136 5.74 -2.49 2.19
C LEU A 136 6.14 -1.05 1.96
N HIS A 137 5.63 -0.45 0.91
CA HIS A 137 5.82 0.97 0.61
C HIS A 137 4.57 1.75 0.97
N VAL A 138 4.74 2.80 1.75
CA VAL A 138 3.70 3.79 2.05
C VAL A 138 4.06 5.06 1.29
N ALA A 139 3.29 5.36 0.27
CA ALA A 139 3.56 6.46 -0.65
C ALA A 139 2.39 7.45 -0.69
N ARG A 140 2.70 8.72 -0.65
CA ARG A 140 1.70 9.81 -0.72
C ARG A 140 1.68 10.41 -2.12
N ARG A 141 0.48 10.56 -2.67
CA ARG A 141 0.31 11.19 -3.97
C ARG A 141 0.55 12.69 -3.88
N ARG A 142 1.48 13.19 -4.68
CA ARG A 142 1.83 14.61 -4.71
C ARG A 142 0.87 15.41 -5.58
N ALA A 143 0.69 16.67 -5.22
CA ALA A 143 -0.17 17.60 -5.97
C ALA A 143 0.37 17.92 -7.37
N ASP A 144 1.68 17.85 -7.56
CA ASP A 144 2.40 18.11 -8.82
C ASP A 144 2.65 16.83 -9.64
N ALA A 145 1.95 15.75 -9.32
CA ALA A 145 2.05 14.52 -10.07
C ALA A 145 1.77 14.77 -11.55
N PRO A 146 2.57 14.20 -12.48
CA PRO A 146 2.34 14.39 -13.90
C PRO A 146 0.93 13.94 -14.26
N HIS A 147 0.22 14.78 -15.02
CA HIS A 147 -1.08 14.38 -15.54
C HIS A 147 -0.90 13.16 -16.43
N ARG A 148 -1.76 12.16 -16.23
CA ARG A 148 -1.88 11.10 -17.23
C ARG A 148 -2.23 11.77 -18.53
N GLN A 149 -1.33 11.69 -19.49
CA GLN A 149 -1.71 12.02 -20.84
C GLN A 149 -2.81 11.04 -21.26
N ALA A 150 -3.98 11.58 -21.55
CA ALA A 150 -5.00 10.82 -22.25
C ALA A 150 -4.39 10.43 -23.60
N ALA A 151 -4.00 9.17 -23.70
CA ALA A 151 -3.60 8.62 -24.99
C ALA A 151 -4.84 8.27 -25.78
#